data_3f9ef5f78553a1bd0f3b4cbe0e4d6d20
#
_entry.id   3f9ef5f78553a1bd0f3b4cbe0e4d6d20
#
_cell.length_a   1.000
_cell.length_b   1.000
_cell.length_c   1.000
_cell.angle_alpha   90.00
_cell.angle_beta   90.00
_cell.angle_gamma   90.00
#
_symmetry.space_group_name_H-M   'P 1'
#
loop_
_entity.id
_entity.type
_entity.pdbx_description
1 polymer ?
#
loop_
_entity_poly.entity_id
_entity_poly.type
_entity_poly.pdbx_seq_one_letter_code
_entity_poly.pdbx_strand_id
1 'polypeptide(L)'
;MQYLLIGLGGFLGANARFLVLSWAARLLGTNFPYGTFIANISGSFLLGIAIAILHDRALLESPQRYFLLAGFLGAYTTFSTFTYESMQLFQQGAVLFGLLNVLGSVAIGLLAVFCGVLLGRLF
;
A
#
# COMPACT_ATOMS: atom_id res chain seq x y z
N MET A 1 -8.54 -13.92 -19.37
CA MET A 1 -8.38 -14.42 -17.98
C MET A 1 -7.66 -13.39 -17.09
N GLN A 2 -6.49 -12.88 -17.49
CA GLN A 2 -5.71 -11.91 -16.67
C GLN A 2 -6.49 -10.64 -16.30
N TYR A 3 -7.19 -10.02 -17.24
CA TYR A 3 -8.00 -8.81 -16.97
C TYR A 3 -9.11 -9.05 -15.95
N LEU A 4 -9.73 -10.23 -15.97
CA LEU A 4 -10.74 -10.62 -14.99
C LEU A 4 -10.12 -10.74 -13.59
N LEU A 5 -8.95 -11.37 -13.47
CA LEU A 5 -8.22 -11.51 -12.22
C LEU A 5 -7.79 -10.15 -11.66
N ILE A 6 -7.26 -9.27 -12.51
CA ILE A 6 -6.91 -7.89 -12.13
C ILE A 6 -8.17 -7.15 -11.65
N GLY A 7 -9.28 -7.25 -12.38
CA GLY A 7 -10.53 -6.60 -12.00
C GLY A 7 -11.08 -7.07 -10.66
N LEU A 8 -11.10 -8.37 -10.41
CA LEU A 8 -11.54 -8.94 -9.12
C LEU A 8 -10.61 -8.54 -7.98
N GLY A 9 -9.30 -8.65 -8.18
CA GLY A 9 -8.31 -8.19 -7.20
C GLY A 9 -8.44 -6.69 -6.93
N GLY A 10 -8.59 -5.89 -7.98
CA GLY A 10 -8.75 -4.44 -7.90
C GLY A 10 -10.01 -4.03 -7.16
N PHE A 11 -11.14 -4.69 -7.40
CA PHE A 11 -12.37 -4.49 -6.63
C PHE A 11 -12.14 -4.70 -5.13
N LEU A 12 -11.52 -5.81 -4.76
CA LEU A 12 -11.24 -6.10 -3.35
C LEU A 12 -10.21 -5.14 -2.75
N GLY A 13 -9.14 -4.84 -3.47
CA GLY A 13 -8.09 -3.92 -3.02
C GLY A 13 -8.60 -2.50 -2.79
N ALA A 14 -9.39 -1.97 -3.73
CA ALA A 14 -9.98 -0.63 -3.61
C ALA A 14 -10.94 -0.53 -2.42
N ASN A 15 -11.78 -1.56 -2.21
CA ASN A 15 -12.69 -1.60 -1.06
C ASN A 15 -11.92 -1.75 0.26
N ALA A 16 -10.89 -2.59 0.31
CA ALA A 16 -10.03 -2.72 1.49
C ALA A 16 -9.35 -1.38 1.83
N ARG A 17 -8.82 -0.66 0.84
CA ARG A 17 -8.28 0.68 1.03
C ARG A 17 -9.33 1.63 1.61
N PHE A 18 -10.52 1.69 1.01
CA PHE A 18 -11.59 2.55 1.50
C PHE A 18 -11.93 2.26 2.97
N LEU A 19 -12.00 0.99 3.35
CA LEU A 19 -12.25 0.59 4.74
C LEU A 19 -11.14 1.05 5.68
N VAL A 20 -9.86 0.88 5.30
CA VAL A 20 -8.72 1.33 6.11
C VAL A 20 -8.72 2.85 6.27
N LEU A 21 -8.95 3.61 5.20
CA LEU A 21 -9.02 5.07 5.24
C LEU A 21 -10.16 5.54 6.18
N SER A 22 -11.33 4.95 6.03
CA SER A 22 -12.50 5.29 6.84
C SER A 22 -12.30 4.95 8.32
N TRP A 23 -11.75 3.78 8.59
CA TRP A 23 -11.43 3.32 9.95
C TRP A 23 -10.38 4.24 10.61
N ALA A 24 -9.27 4.54 9.92
CA ALA A 24 -8.22 5.39 10.43
C ALA A 24 -8.72 6.82 10.71
N ALA A 25 -9.52 7.40 9.82
CA ALA A 25 -10.10 8.72 10.01
C ALA A 25 -10.99 8.80 11.24
N ARG A 26 -11.77 7.75 11.52
CA ARG A 26 -12.65 7.68 12.71
C ARG A 26 -11.87 7.55 14.02
N LEU A 27 -10.80 6.76 14.04
CA LEU A 27 -10.05 6.46 15.26
C LEU A 27 -8.90 7.43 15.53
N LEU A 28 -8.18 7.86 14.48
CA LEU A 28 -6.95 8.65 14.58
C LEU A 28 -7.15 10.11 14.20
N GLY A 29 -8.32 10.46 13.65
CA GLY A 29 -8.62 11.80 13.17
C GLY A 29 -8.04 12.08 11.77
N THR A 30 -8.10 13.34 11.35
CA THR A 30 -7.78 13.78 9.99
C THR A 30 -6.66 14.83 9.92
N ASN A 31 -6.00 15.12 11.04
CA ASN A 31 -4.88 16.08 11.08
C ASN A 31 -3.65 15.60 10.30
N PHE A 32 -3.50 14.30 10.19
CA PHE A 32 -2.48 13.62 9.41
C PHE A 32 -3.17 12.53 8.56
N PRO A 33 -2.72 12.22 7.33
CA PRO A 33 -3.34 11.22 6.46
C PRO A 33 -3.01 9.77 6.89
N TYR A 34 -3.43 9.41 8.11
CA TYR A 34 -3.15 8.10 8.70
C TYR A 34 -3.64 6.94 7.83
N GLY A 35 -4.80 7.06 7.22
CA GLY A 35 -5.38 5.99 6.40
C GLY A 35 -4.52 5.65 5.19
N THR A 36 -4.12 6.67 4.42
CA THR A 36 -3.24 6.52 3.26
C THR A 36 -1.86 5.99 3.69
N PHE A 37 -1.33 6.51 4.80
CA PHE A 37 -0.06 6.05 5.36
C PHE A 37 -0.13 4.55 5.71
N ILE A 38 -1.14 4.12 6.48
CA ILE A 38 -1.33 2.72 6.89
C ILE A 38 -1.52 1.82 5.67
N ALA A 39 -2.37 2.21 4.71
CA ALA A 39 -2.61 1.44 3.50
C ALA A 39 -1.32 1.25 2.69
N ASN A 40 -0.53 2.30 2.50
CA ASN A 40 0.70 2.23 1.73
C ASN A 40 1.79 1.42 2.46
N ILE A 41 1.95 1.58 3.78
CA ILE A 41 2.95 0.82 4.56
C ILE A 41 2.58 -0.66 4.65
N SER A 42 1.34 -0.99 5.01
CA SER A 42 0.88 -2.38 5.05
C SER A 42 0.88 -3.03 3.66
N GLY A 43 0.48 -2.30 2.63
CA GLY A 43 0.55 -2.77 1.24
C GLY A 43 1.98 -3.03 0.78
N SER A 44 2.94 -2.17 1.15
CA SER A 44 4.38 -2.36 0.87
C SER A 44 4.91 -3.63 1.55
N PHE A 45 4.56 -3.85 2.81
CA PHE A 45 4.93 -5.06 3.54
C PHE A 45 4.37 -6.33 2.87
N LEU A 46 3.07 -6.32 2.56
CA LEU A 46 2.40 -7.45 1.89
C LEU A 46 2.97 -7.70 0.48
N LEU A 47 3.33 -6.64 -0.25
CA LEU A 47 3.98 -6.74 -1.55
C LEU A 47 5.34 -7.45 -1.43
N GLY A 48 6.13 -7.09 -0.43
CA GLY A 48 7.41 -7.75 -0.15
C GLY A 48 7.26 -9.24 0.10
N ILE A 49 6.30 -9.64 0.94
CA ILE A 49 5.97 -11.05 1.20
C ILE A 49 5.56 -11.76 -0.08
N ALA A 50 4.60 -11.18 -0.82
CA ALA A 50 4.03 -11.79 -2.01
C ALA A 50 5.09 -12.02 -3.09
N ILE A 51 5.95 -11.03 -3.35
CA ILE A 51 7.02 -11.16 -4.35
C ILE A 51 8.03 -12.23 -3.93
N ALA A 52 8.44 -12.27 -2.66
CA ALA A 52 9.39 -13.28 -2.19
C ALA A 52 8.84 -14.70 -2.36
N ILE A 53 7.60 -14.96 -1.94
CA ILE A 53 6.95 -16.27 -2.10
C ILE A 53 6.80 -16.65 -3.57
N LEU A 54 6.34 -15.72 -4.41
CA LEU A 54 6.15 -15.99 -5.85
C LEU A 54 7.48 -16.27 -6.56
N HIS A 55 8.55 -15.57 -6.17
CA HIS A 55 9.88 -15.76 -6.72
C HIS A 55 10.45 -17.13 -6.32
N ASP A 56 10.47 -17.43 -5.02
CA ASP A 56 11.10 -18.63 -4.49
C ASP A 56 10.35 -19.92 -4.91
N ARG A 57 9.06 -19.82 -5.19
CA ARG A 57 8.25 -20.92 -5.71
C ARG A 57 8.14 -20.98 -7.24
N ALA A 58 8.90 -20.13 -7.95
CA ALA A 58 8.84 -20.02 -9.44
C ALA A 58 7.41 -19.72 -9.97
N LEU A 59 6.59 -19.00 -9.19
CA LEU A 59 5.21 -18.65 -9.53
C LEU A 59 5.04 -17.24 -10.12
N LEU A 60 6.15 -16.56 -10.45
CA LEU A 60 6.09 -15.21 -11.05
C LEU A 60 5.35 -15.18 -12.38
N GLU A 61 5.30 -16.28 -13.11
CA GLU A 61 4.53 -16.43 -14.36
C GLU A 61 3.10 -16.94 -14.12
N SER A 62 2.72 -17.23 -12.87
CA SER A 62 1.41 -17.78 -12.54
C SER A 62 0.29 -16.73 -12.69
N PRO A 63 -0.94 -17.15 -13.05
CA PRO A 63 -2.09 -16.25 -13.15
C PRO A 63 -2.42 -15.53 -11.83
N GLN A 64 -2.10 -16.11 -10.68
CA GLN A 64 -2.38 -15.56 -9.35
C GLN A 64 -1.68 -14.21 -9.11
N ARG A 65 -0.53 -13.96 -9.76
CA ARG A 65 0.15 -12.67 -9.68
C ARG A 65 -0.72 -11.50 -10.15
N TYR A 66 -1.53 -11.72 -11.18
CA TYR A 66 -2.42 -10.68 -11.72
C TYR A 66 -3.48 -10.28 -10.71
N PHE A 67 -4.06 -11.25 -10.00
CA PHE A 67 -5.02 -10.97 -8.95
C PHE A 67 -4.36 -10.24 -7.77
N LEU A 68 -3.24 -10.77 -7.26
CA LEU A 68 -2.63 -10.30 -6.03
C LEU A 68 -1.83 -9.02 -6.23
N LEU A 69 -0.88 -9.00 -7.18
CA LEU A 69 0.04 -7.87 -7.32
C LEU A 69 -0.60 -6.71 -8.08
N ALA A 70 -1.07 -6.94 -9.31
CA ALA A 70 -1.63 -5.90 -10.14
C ALA A 70 -3.04 -5.48 -9.69
N GLY A 71 -3.88 -6.45 -9.34
CA GLY A 71 -5.24 -6.20 -8.88
C GLY A 71 -5.27 -5.70 -7.44
N PHE A 72 -5.14 -6.60 -6.48
CA PHE A 72 -5.38 -6.28 -5.08
C PHE A 72 -4.39 -5.24 -4.54
N LEU A 73 -3.09 -5.52 -4.54
CA LEU A 73 -2.09 -4.60 -3.98
C LEU A 73 -1.96 -3.31 -4.77
N GLY A 74 -2.09 -3.38 -6.10
CA GLY A 74 -2.09 -2.20 -6.96
C GLY A 74 -3.26 -1.25 -6.69
N ALA A 75 -4.44 -1.78 -6.36
CA ALA A 75 -5.61 -0.97 -6.00
C ALA A 75 -5.65 -0.59 -4.50
N TYR A 76 -5.05 -1.39 -3.63
CA TYR A 76 -4.97 -1.13 -2.19
C TYR A 76 -4.05 0.04 -1.85
N THR A 77 -2.87 0.12 -2.48
CA THR A 77 -1.92 1.22 -2.30
C THR A 77 -2.23 2.40 -3.22
N THR A 78 -1.74 3.59 -2.89
CA THR A 78 -1.99 4.78 -3.70
C THR A 78 -0.90 5.82 -3.59
N PHE A 79 -0.33 6.19 -4.73
CA PHE A 79 0.62 7.29 -4.82
C PHE A 79 -0.07 8.64 -5.02
N SER A 80 -1.10 8.70 -5.86
CA SER A 80 -1.79 9.96 -6.18
C SER A 80 -2.48 10.59 -4.98
N THR A 81 -3.16 9.79 -4.14
CA THR A 81 -3.76 10.27 -2.90
C THR A 81 -2.69 10.77 -1.92
N PHE A 82 -1.60 10.02 -1.77
CA PHE A 82 -0.45 10.40 -0.94
C PHE A 82 0.17 11.75 -1.36
N THR A 83 0.39 11.97 -2.64
CA THR A 83 0.97 13.23 -3.13
C THR A 83 0.00 14.40 -2.97
N TYR A 84 -1.28 14.18 -3.20
CA TYR A 84 -2.31 15.20 -3.01
C TYR A 84 -2.44 15.61 -1.53
N GLU A 85 -2.53 14.65 -0.61
CA GLU A 85 -2.61 14.90 0.83
C GLU A 85 -1.36 15.60 1.36
N SER A 86 -0.17 15.22 0.87
CA SER A 86 1.09 15.90 1.22
C SER A 86 1.07 17.36 0.77
N MET A 87 0.62 17.63 -0.46
CA MET A 87 0.48 18.99 -0.96
C MET A 87 -0.51 19.80 -0.13
N GLN A 88 -1.65 19.21 0.26
CA GLN A 88 -2.62 19.88 1.13
C GLN A 88 -2.01 20.29 2.48
N LEU A 89 -1.21 19.40 3.11
CA LEU A 89 -0.53 19.71 4.38
C LEU A 89 0.40 20.91 4.23
N PHE A 90 1.18 21.00 3.14
CA PHE A 90 2.04 22.15 2.87
C PHE A 90 1.24 23.43 2.62
N GLN A 91 0.16 23.37 1.86
CA GLN A 91 -0.69 24.53 1.58
C GLN A 91 -1.39 25.07 2.83
N GLN A 92 -1.70 24.21 3.79
CA GLN A 92 -2.28 24.58 5.08
C GLN A 92 -1.26 25.12 6.10
N GLY A 93 0.02 25.14 5.73
CA GLY A 93 1.11 25.54 6.63
C GLY A 93 1.54 24.45 7.62
N ALA A 94 0.98 23.23 7.53
CA ALA A 94 1.37 22.08 8.35
C ALA A 94 2.65 21.42 7.80
N VAL A 95 3.73 22.18 7.70
CA VAL A 95 4.98 21.77 7.03
C VAL A 95 5.58 20.53 7.67
N LEU A 96 5.59 20.44 9.01
CA LEU A 96 6.12 19.27 9.71
C LEU A 96 5.35 18.00 9.35
N PHE A 97 4.03 18.06 9.33
CA PHE A 97 3.21 16.90 8.94
C PHE A 97 3.38 16.55 7.47
N GLY A 98 3.54 17.54 6.59
CA GLY A 98 3.86 17.31 5.18
C GLY A 98 5.19 16.59 5.01
N LEU A 99 6.24 17.03 5.70
CA LEU A 99 7.57 16.40 5.68
C LEU A 99 7.52 14.99 6.30
N LEU A 100 6.83 14.81 7.43
CA LEU A 100 6.66 13.50 8.05
C LEU A 100 5.90 12.53 7.13
N ASN A 101 4.88 13.01 6.42
CA ASN A 101 4.15 12.16 5.48
C ASN A 101 5.05 11.74 4.31
N VAL A 102 5.76 12.67 3.68
CA VAL A 102 6.61 12.38 2.52
C VAL A 102 7.80 11.49 2.92
N LEU A 103 8.61 11.95 3.87
CA LEU A 103 9.83 11.24 4.27
C LEU A 103 9.52 9.95 5.04
N GLY A 104 8.53 10.00 5.93
CA GLY A 104 8.09 8.85 6.71
C GLY A 104 7.51 7.75 5.84
N SER A 105 6.65 8.10 4.87
CA SER A 105 6.08 7.10 3.96
C SER A 105 7.15 6.42 3.12
N VAL A 106 8.14 7.16 2.61
CA VAL A 106 9.24 6.58 1.83
C VAL A 106 10.14 5.70 2.71
N ALA A 107 10.60 6.23 3.84
CA ALA A 107 11.54 5.50 4.71
C ALA A 107 10.90 4.25 5.31
N ILE A 108 9.70 4.39 5.90
CA ILE A 108 9.00 3.26 6.54
C ILE A 108 8.47 2.29 5.48
N GLY A 109 8.04 2.79 4.30
CA GLY A 109 7.64 1.93 3.19
C GLY A 109 8.76 1.05 2.68
N LEU A 110 9.97 1.57 2.52
CA LEU A 110 11.16 0.79 2.14
C LEU A 110 11.50 -0.26 3.20
N LEU A 111 11.46 0.11 4.48
CA LEU A 111 11.66 -0.85 5.56
C LEU A 111 10.59 -1.94 5.58
N ALA A 112 9.33 -1.57 5.34
CA ALA A 112 8.22 -2.50 5.29
C ALA A 112 8.38 -3.52 4.15
N VAL A 113 8.74 -3.09 2.94
CA VAL A 113 9.05 -4.00 1.81
C VAL A 113 10.20 -4.92 2.18
N PHE A 114 11.28 -4.38 2.74
CA PHE A 114 12.45 -5.18 3.13
C PHE A 114 12.09 -6.25 4.16
N CYS A 115 11.37 -5.87 5.23
CA CYS A 115 10.88 -6.83 6.24
C CYS A 115 9.93 -7.86 5.62
N GLY A 116 9.05 -7.43 4.71
CA GLY A 116 8.15 -8.32 3.99
C GLY A 116 8.89 -9.36 3.16
N VAL A 117 9.93 -8.95 2.43
CA VAL A 117 10.78 -9.87 1.64
C VAL A 117 11.49 -10.87 2.56
N LEU A 118 12.07 -10.40 3.68
CA LEU A 118 12.72 -11.30 4.64
C LEU A 118 11.74 -12.33 5.18
N LEU A 119 10.54 -11.89 5.58
CA LEU A 119 9.52 -12.80 6.10
C LEU A 119 9.03 -13.78 5.02
N GLY A 120 8.79 -13.30 3.80
CA GLY A 120 8.32 -14.13 2.68
C GLY A 120 9.29 -15.25 2.29
N ARG A 121 10.60 -15.05 2.47
CA ARG A 121 11.63 -16.08 2.22
C ARG A 121 11.65 -17.23 3.25
N LEU A 122 10.89 -17.10 4.35
CA LEU A 122 10.78 -18.16 5.34
C LEU A 122 9.72 -19.22 4.96
N PHE A 123 8.89 -18.95 3.94
CA PHE A 123 7.82 -19.81 3.43
C PHE A 123 8.14 -20.40 2.05
#